data_3a4f7930e99a068237228da1a31fcb7e
#
_entry.id   3a4f7930e99a068237228da1a31fcb7e
#
_cell.length_a   1.000
_cell.length_b   1.000
_cell.length_c   1.000
_cell.angle_alpha   90.00
_cell.angle_beta   90.00
_cell.angle_gamma   90.00
#
_symmetry.space_group_name_H-M   'P 1'
#
loop_
_entity.id
_entity.type
_entity.pdbx_description
1 polymer ?
#
loop_
_entity_poly.entity_id
_entity_poly.type
_entity_poly.pdbx_seq_one_letter_code
_entity_poly.pdbx_strand_id
1 'polypeptide(L)'
;MLTISQITEAAKTAAAEYPIKRIDLFGSYANGTNTEKSDVDLLVEFSKNARVSLLTLSSLKNRIEELLNTPVDVIHSPIPEDSILEIEKVVPLYAA
;
A
#
# COMPACT_ATOMS: atom_id res chain seq x y z
N MET A 1 6.86 12.17 -11.59
CA MET A 1 6.75 10.74 -11.24
C MET A 1 7.17 10.54 -9.79
N LEU A 2 6.45 9.71 -9.05
CA LEU A 2 6.76 9.45 -7.65
C LEU A 2 8.02 8.60 -7.48
N THR A 3 8.74 8.85 -6.37
CA THR A 3 9.86 8.01 -5.96
C THR A 3 9.37 7.05 -4.88
N ILE A 4 10.11 5.96 -4.68
CA ILE A 4 9.82 5.02 -3.59
C ILE A 4 9.91 5.74 -2.23
N SER A 5 10.82 6.70 -2.10
CA SER A 5 10.95 7.50 -0.88
C SER A 5 9.67 8.28 -0.56
N GLN A 6 9.06 8.89 -1.57
CA GLN A 6 7.81 9.62 -1.39
C GLN A 6 6.67 8.69 -0.99
N ILE A 7 6.61 7.51 -1.62
CA ILE A 7 5.59 6.50 -1.29
C ILE A 7 5.80 5.99 0.13
N THR A 8 7.04 5.77 0.54
CA THR A 8 7.39 5.33 1.90
C THR A 8 6.93 6.34 2.94
N GLU A 9 7.15 7.62 2.71
CA GLU A 9 6.72 8.67 3.63
C GLU A 9 5.19 8.72 3.77
N ALA A 10 4.47 8.58 2.66
CA ALA A 10 3.00 8.52 2.69
C ALA A 10 2.53 7.29 3.47
N ALA A 11 3.18 6.14 3.28
CA ALA A 11 2.86 4.92 3.98
C ALA A 11 3.05 5.08 5.50
N LYS A 12 4.15 5.70 5.92
CA LYS A 12 4.42 5.96 7.34
C LYS A 12 3.39 6.91 7.95
N THR A 13 3.00 7.94 7.21
CA THR A 13 1.98 8.88 7.67
C THR A 13 0.64 8.15 7.87
N ALA A 14 0.24 7.34 6.90
CA ALA A 14 -0.98 6.55 7.00
C ALA A 14 -0.92 5.56 8.16
N ALA A 15 0.22 4.91 8.37
CA ALA A 15 0.40 3.94 9.45
C ALA A 15 0.26 4.59 10.83
N ALA A 16 0.55 5.88 10.94
CA ALA A 16 0.35 6.62 12.19
C ALA A 16 -1.12 6.95 12.45
N GLU A 17 -1.94 6.99 11.39
CA GLU A 17 -3.36 7.35 11.48
C GLU A 17 -4.29 6.13 11.57
N TYR A 18 -3.82 4.96 11.16
CA TYR A 18 -4.61 3.73 11.07
C TYR A 18 -3.91 2.59 11.82
N PRO A 19 -4.65 1.58 12.30
CA PRO A 19 -4.04 0.46 13.02
C PRO A 19 -3.36 -0.52 12.06
N ILE A 20 -2.31 -0.07 11.43
CA ILE A 20 -1.58 -0.82 10.40
C ILE A 20 -0.36 -1.51 11.00
N LYS A 21 -0.18 -2.79 10.67
CA LYS A 21 0.97 -3.58 11.06
C LYS A 21 2.08 -3.52 10.01
N ARG A 22 1.70 -3.55 8.73
CA ARG A 22 2.67 -3.63 7.64
C ARG A 22 2.10 -3.03 6.36
N ILE A 23 2.96 -2.37 5.59
CA ILE A 23 2.64 -1.88 4.25
C ILE A 23 3.78 -2.25 3.32
N ASP A 24 3.45 -2.91 2.21
CA ASP A 24 4.40 -3.27 1.17
C ASP A 24 3.97 -2.66 -0.16
N LEU A 25 4.96 -2.32 -0.97
CA LEU A 25 4.74 -1.83 -2.33
C LEU A 25 4.92 -2.98 -3.31
N PHE A 26 4.00 -3.13 -4.25
CA PHE A 26 4.13 -4.12 -5.31
C PHE A 26 3.71 -3.51 -6.65
N GLY A 27 3.69 -4.32 -7.70
CA GLY A 27 3.30 -3.87 -9.02
C GLY A 27 4.39 -3.09 -9.74
N SER A 28 3.99 -2.19 -10.66
CA SER A 28 4.92 -1.51 -11.54
C SER A 28 5.97 -0.66 -10.80
N TYR A 29 5.57 0.05 -9.76
CA TYR A 29 6.53 0.83 -8.97
C TYR A 29 7.58 -0.03 -8.27
N ALA A 30 7.18 -1.21 -7.78
CA ALA A 30 8.13 -2.13 -7.14
C ALA A 30 9.06 -2.77 -8.16
N ASN A 31 8.56 -3.03 -9.37
CA ASN A 31 9.32 -3.67 -10.45
C ASN A 31 10.17 -2.69 -11.28
N GLY A 32 9.99 -1.39 -11.06
CA GLY A 32 10.70 -0.38 -11.83
C GLY A 32 10.16 -0.19 -13.26
N THR A 33 8.95 -0.68 -13.52
CA THR A 33 8.31 -0.57 -14.84
C THR A 33 7.23 0.52 -14.88
N ASN A 34 7.14 1.33 -13.83
CA ASN A 34 6.13 2.37 -13.71
C ASN A 34 6.33 3.49 -14.75
N THR A 35 5.18 4.04 -15.16
CA THR A 35 5.12 5.21 -16.03
C THR A 35 4.34 6.31 -15.31
N GLU A 36 4.20 7.48 -15.94
CA GLU A 36 3.41 8.58 -15.37
C GLU A 36 1.94 8.21 -15.16
N LYS A 37 1.45 7.18 -15.86
CA LYS A 37 0.07 6.72 -15.76
C LYS A 37 -0.08 5.52 -14.82
N SER A 38 0.99 5.05 -14.21
CA SER A 38 0.93 3.90 -13.32
C SER A 38 0.27 4.26 -11.99
N ASP A 39 -0.54 3.32 -11.49
CA ASP A 39 -1.09 3.43 -10.14
C ASP A 39 -0.08 2.90 -9.12
N VAL A 40 -0.19 3.36 -7.89
CA VAL A 40 0.60 2.83 -6.78
C VAL A 40 -0.17 1.65 -6.19
N ASP A 41 0.45 0.48 -6.16
CA ASP A 41 -0.17 -0.75 -5.64
C ASP A 41 0.41 -1.07 -4.26
N LEU A 42 -0.42 -1.06 -3.25
CA LEU A 42 -0.01 -1.29 -1.86
C LEU A 42 -0.72 -2.51 -1.26
N LEU A 43 0.07 -3.31 -0.57
CA LEU A 43 -0.41 -4.43 0.21
C LEU A 43 -0.37 -4.02 1.68
N VAL A 44 -1.52 -3.98 2.34
CA VAL A 44 -1.64 -3.50 3.71
C VAL A 44 -2.11 -4.63 4.63
N GLU A 45 -1.38 -4.83 5.73
CA GLU A 45 -1.77 -5.74 6.79
C GLU A 45 -2.10 -4.90 8.02
N PHE A 46 -3.31 -5.08 8.57
CA PHE A 46 -3.74 -4.38 9.78
C PHE A 46 -3.35 -5.15 11.03
N SER A 47 -3.29 -4.44 12.15
CA SER A 47 -3.01 -5.05 13.44
C SER A 47 -4.05 -6.13 13.76
N LYS A 48 -3.61 -7.17 14.47
CA LYS A 48 -4.41 -8.37 14.72
C LYS A 48 -5.80 -8.09 15.31
N ASN A 49 -5.91 -7.10 16.19
CA ASN A 49 -7.17 -6.75 16.86
C ASN A 49 -7.91 -5.59 16.18
N ALA A 50 -7.43 -5.12 15.04
CA ALA A 50 -8.06 -4.00 14.35
C ALA A 50 -9.36 -4.43 13.68
N ARG A 51 -10.37 -3.58 13.79
CA ARG A 51 -11.64 -3.78 13.09
C ARG A 51 -11.53 -3.05 11.75
N VAL A 52 -11.46 -3.82 10.69
CA VAL A 52 -11.31 -3.26 9.34
C VAL A 52 -12.57 -3.50 8.54
N SER A 53 -13.16 -2.42 8.05
CA SER A 53 -14.33 -2.46 7.19
C SER A 53 -13.96 -1.93 5.81
N LEU A 54 -14.90 -2.01 4.86
CA LEU A 54 -14.72 -1.40 3.55
C LEU A 54 -14.53 0.12 3.67
N LEU A 55 -15.20 0.74 4.64
CA LEU A 55 -15.03 2.18 4.90
C LEU A 55 -13.62 2.49 5.36
N THR A 56 -13.04 1.62 6.20
CA THR A 56 -11.66 1.78 6.65
C THR A 56 -10.69 1.72 5.48
N LEU A 57 -10.87 0.74 4.59
CA LEU A 57 -10.03 0.58 3.41
C LEU A 57 -10.17 1.76 2.45
N SER A 58 -11.39 2.21 2.21
CA SER A 58 -11.65 3.37 1.35
C SER A 58 -11.03 4.64 1.91
N SER A 59 -11.15 4.86 3.21
CA SER A 59 -10.57 6.01 3.89
C SER A 59 -9.04 6.00 3.78
N LEU A 60 -8.43 4.84 4.01
CA LEU A 60 -6.98 4.67 3.90
C LEU A 60 -6.50 4.95 2.48
N LYS A 61 -7.18 4.37 1.49
CA LYS A 61 -6.87 4.58 0.08
C LYS A 61 -6.92 6.07 -0.27
N ASN A 62 -8.01 6.74 0.10
CA ASN A 62 -8.20 8.16 -0.19
C ASN A 62 -7.13 9.02 0.48
N ARG A 63 -6.76 8.68 1.71
CA ARG A 63 -5.72 9.40 2.44
C ARG A 63 -4.37 9.31 1.74
N ILE A 64 -3.99 8.12 1.30
CA ILE A 64 -2.72 7.93 0.61
C ILE A 64 -2.74 8.61 -0.76
N GLU A 65 -3.86 8.53 -1.49
CA GLU A 65 -4.02 9.23 -2.77
C GLU A 65 -3.85 10.73 -2.60
N GLU A 66 -4.41 11.27 -1.53
CA GLU A 66 -4.29 12.70 -1.20
C GLU A 66 -2.84 13.07 -0.93
N LEU A 67 -2.12 12.25 -0.16
CA LEU A 67 -0.73 12.50 0.17
C LEU A 67 0.19 12.42 -1.06
N LEU A 68 -0.10 11.52 -1.98
CA LEU A 68 0.72 11.28 -3.16
C LEU A 68 0.24 12.01 -4.40
N ASN A 69 -0.99 12.49 -4.40
CA ASN A 69 -1.65 13.08 -5.55
C ASN A 69 -1.56 12.14 -6.77
N THR A 70 -1.78 10.85 -6.53
CA THR A 70 -1.67 9.78 -7.52
C THR A 70 -2.66 8.69 -7.15
N PRO A 71 -3.33 8.05 -8.13
CA PRO A 71 -4.21 6.93 -7.84
C PRO A 71 -3.48 5.80 -7.13
N VAL A 72 -4.13 5.20 -6.14
CA VAL A 72 -3.57 4.14 -5.32
C VAL A 72 -4.55 2.98 -5.22
N ASP A 73 -4.05 1.76 -5.39
CA ASP A 73 -4.82 0.54 -5.12
C ASP A 73 -4.32 -0.05 -3.82
N VAL A 74 -5.25 -0.34 -2.91
CA VAL A 74 -4.94 -0.95 -1.62
C VAL A 74 -5.52 -2.36 -1.59
N ILE A 75 -4.65 -3.35 -1.39
CA ILE A 75 -5.05 -4.73 -1.20
C ILE A 75 -4.85 -5.09 0.26
N HIS A 76 -5.92 -5.59 0.88
CA HIS A 76 -5.89 -5.98 2.29
C HIS A 76 -5.31 -7.38 2.46
N SER A 77 -4.26 -7.50 3.23
CA SER A 77 -3.64 -8.77 3.62
C SER A 77 -4.49 -9.45 4.73
N PRO A 78 -4.53 -10.80 4.82
CA PRO A 78 -3.71 -11.74 4.06
C PRO A 78 -4.24 -12.00 2.65
N ILE A 79 -3.32 -12.15 1.71
CA ILE A 79 -3.66 -12.53 0.35
C ILE A 79 -3.61 -14.06 0.27
N PRO A 80 -4.50 -14.71 -0.51
CA PRO A 80 -4.38 -16.14 -0.77
C PRO A 80 -3.01 -16.48 -1.35
N GLU A 81 -2.45 -17.61 -0.96
CA GLU A 81 -1.12 -18.04 -1.42
C GLU A 81 -0.98 -18.02 -2.93
N ASP A 82 -2.05 -18.38 -3.64
CA ASP A 82 -2.06 -18.39 -5.11
C ASP A 82 -1.80 -16.99 -5.67
N SER A 83 -2.37 -15.96 -5.04
CA SER A 83 -2.19 -14.58 -5.46
C SER A 83 -0.79 -14.06 -5.11
N ILE A 84 -0.22 -14.51 -4.00
CA ILE A 84 1.14 -14.13 -3.59
C ILE A 84 2.16 -14.61 -4.62
N LEU A 85 1.95 -15.78 -5.20
CA LEU A 85 2.86 -16.34 -6.20
C LEU A 85 2.91 -15.51 -7.49
N GLU A 86 1.89 -14.69 -7.75
CA GLU A 86 1.84 -13.82 -8.91
C GLU A 86 2.56 -12.49 -8.68
N ILE A 87 2.92 -12.18 -7.43
CA ILE A 87 3.63 -10.94 -7.09
C ILE A 87 5.13 -11.21 -7.23
N GLU A 88 5.71 -10.71 -8.31
CA GLU A 88 7.13 -10.92 -8.62
C GLU A 88 8.07 -10.24 -7.63
N LYS A 89 7.72 -9.04 -7.19
CA LYS A 89 8.58 -8.25 -6.31
C LYS A 89 7.73 -7.43 -5.36
N VAL A 90 8.16 -7.43 -4.10
CA VAL A 90 7.52 -6.64 -3.05
C VAL A 90 8.59 -5.83 -2.35
N VAL A 91 8.34 -4.54 -2.18
CA VAL A 91 9.24 -3.64 -1.47
C VAL A 91 8.60 -3.24 -0.15
N PRO A 92 9.18 -3.62 0.99
CA PRO A 92 8.63 -3.23 2.30
C PRO A 92 8.75 -1.72 2.48
N LEU A 93 7.66 -1.07 2.88
CA LEU A 93 7.63 0.36 3.14
C LEU A 93 7.52 0.67 4.63
N TYR A 94 6.78 -0.15 5.37
CA TYR A 94 6.53 0.05 6.78
C TYR A 94 6.26 -1.29 7.45
N ALA A 95 6.81 -1.47 8.66
CA ALA A 95 6.52 -2.62 9.52
C ALA A 95 6.57 -2.15 10.97
N ALA A 96 5.50 -2.42 11.71
CA ALA A 96 5.43 -2.10 13.13
C ALA A 96 6.25 -3.08 13.96
#